data_5cb413c6b756d011122d8ea8a3ea4821
#
_entry.id   5cb413c6b756d011122d8ea8a3ea4821
#
_cell.length_a   1.000
_cell.length_b   1.000
_cell.length_c   1.000
_cell.angle_alpha   90.00
_cell.angle_beta   90.00
_cell.angle_gamma   90.00
#
_symmetry.space_group_name_H-M   'P 1'
#
loop_
_entity.id
_entity.type
_entity.pdbx_description
1 polymer ?
#
loop_
_entity_poly.entity_id
_entity_poly.type
_entity_poly.pdbx_seq_one_letter_code
_entity_poly.pdbx_strand_id
1 'polypeptide(L)'
;MNKTKRHLDNLYLLIEEAGSLTKLARQCGYENAASLSQLKRRLEEQVDDEKARGIRPSLAQKLEQGMSKRKGWLDRDHSKDQEKAAAQERAAEAANLTLIQGGMPSENDVAPIATEGRYVSVTRNTSETQITVQLNLDGSGIGRFDTGVPFLDHMLDQIARHGLIDLDIVCKGDLHIDDHHTVEDIGITLGQALKQALGNKMGIRRYGHAYVPLDEALSRVVLDLSGRPGLEYNIEFTRAMIGRFDVDLFSEFFHGLVNHSMMTLHIDNLRGKNAHHQAETVFKAFGRALRMAVEYDERMSGKMPSTKGTLTA
;
A
#
# COMPACT_ATOMS: atom_id res chain seq x y z
N MET A 1 -30.01 10.80 -14.18
CA MET A 1 -28.60 11.27 -14.33
C MET A 1 -28.41 11.80 -15.74
N ASN A 2 -27.96 13.06 -15.88
CA ASN A 2 -27.74 13.63 -17.22
C ASN A 2 -26.51 13.00 -17.90
N LYS A 3 -26.34 13.21 -19.22
CA LYS A 3 -25.26 12.58 -20.00
C LYS A 3 -23.87 13.05 -19.55
N THR A 4 -23.73 14.32 -19.18
CA THR A 4 -22.45 14.90 -18.76
C THR A 4 -21.99 14.30 -17.43
N LYS A 5 -22.89 14.18 -16.46
CA LYS A 5 -22.59 13.54 -15.17
C LYS A 5 -22.17 12.09 -15.36
N ARG A 6 -22.89 11.32 -16.15
CA ARG A 6 -22.54 9.93 -16.47
C ARG A 6 -21.16 9.81 -17.10
N HIS A 7 -20.83 10.67 -18.06
CA HIS A 7 -19.53 10.69 -18.69
C HIS A 7 -18.41 11.09 -17.73
N LEU A 8 -18.70 11.98 -16.78
CA LEU A 8 -17.73 12.37 -15.74
C LEU A 8 -17.46 11.20 -14.78
N ASP A 9 -18.52 10.58 -14.26
CA ASP A 9 -18.43 9.44 -13.36
C ASP A 9 -17.66 8.28 -14.03
N ASN A 10 -17.96 7.97 -15.28
CA ASN A 10 -17.27 6.93 -16.03
C ASN A 10 -15.83 7.32 -16.39
N LEU A 11 -15.52 8.59 -16.57
CA LEU A 11 -14.14 9.06 -16.75
C LEU A 11 -13.32 8.86 -15.46
N TYR A 12 -13.92 9.10 -14.29
CA TYR A 12 -13.27 8.80 -13.02
C TYR A 12 -12.99 7.31 -12.87
N LEU A 13 -13.91 6.43 -13.24
CA LEU A 13 -13.70 4.99 -13.25
C LEU A 13 -12.51 4.57 -14.14
N LEU A 14 -12.40 5.17 -15.35
CA LEU A 14 -11.25 4.90 -16.22
C LEU A 14 -9.94 5.43 -15.65
N ILE A 15 -9.95 6.56 -14.96
CA ILE A 15 -8.77 7.12 -14.29
C ILE A 15 -8.32 6.22 -13.14
N GLU A 16 -9.27 5.74 -12.34
CA GLU A 16 -9.03 4.81 -11.25
C GLU A 16 -8.45 3.48 -11.76
N GLU A 17 -9.08 2.87 -12.76
CA GLU A 17 -8.60 1.63 -13.39
C GLU A 17 -7.20 1.79 -14.02
N ALA A 18 -6.91 2.93 -14.64
CA ALA A 18 -5.59 3.23 -15.17
C ALA A 18 -4.56 3.56 -14.08
N GLY A 19 -5.01 3.84 -12.85
CA GLY A 19 -4.21 4.26 -11.71
C GLY A 19 -3.81 5.74 -11.72
N SER A 20 -3.99 6.49 -12.80
CA SER A 20 -3.87 7.96 -12.86
C SER A 20 -4.32 8.52 -14.22
N LEU A 21 -4.63 9.82 -14.25
CA LEU A 21 -4.96 10.54 -15.49
C LEU A 21 -3.82 10.48 -16.53
N THR A 22 -2.57 10.52 -16.07
CA THR A 22 -1.40 10.43 -16.96
C THR A 22 -1.24 9.04 -17.57
N LYS A 23 -1.48 8.00 -16.78
CA LYS A 23 -1.46 6.61 -17.28
C LYS A 23 -2.62 6.38 -18.27
N LEU A 24 -3.83 6.86 -17.93
CA LEU A 24 -4.97 6.83 -18.85
C LEU A 24 -4.65 7.52 -20.19
N ALA A 25 -4.05 8.70 -20.14
CA ALA A 25 -3.64 9.43 -21.34
C ALA A 25 -2.68 8.61 -22.21
N ARG A 26 -1.65 7.99 -21.61
CA ARG A 26 -0.70 7.13 -22.34
C ARG A 26 -1.35 5.90 -22.95
N GLN A 27 -2.20 5.20 -22.19
CA GLN A 27 -2.95 4.04 -22.69
C GLN A 27 -3.87 4.40 -23.87
N CYS A 28 -4.41 5.61 -23.87
CA CYS A 28 -5.23 6.13 -24.97
C CYS A 28 -4.42 6.78 -26.10
N GLY A 29 -3.09 6.67 -26.08
CA GLY A 29 -2.21 7.19 -27.16
C GLY A 29 -2.11 8.72 -27.18
N TYR A 30 -2.09 9.37 -26.01
CA TYR A 30 -1.76 10.78 -25.86
C TYR A 30 -0.33 10.94 -25.34
N GLU A 31 0.38 11.95 -25.83
CA GLU A 31 1.75 12.26 -25.37
C GLU A 31 1.78 12.73 -23.91
N ASN A 32 0.71 13.43 -23.47
CA ASN A 32 0.58 13.93 -22.11
C ASN A 32 -0.89 13.99 -21.67
N ALA A 33 -1.11 14.27 -20.38
CA ALA A 33 -2.45 14.30 -19.78
C ALA A 33 -3.22 15.62 -20.01
N ALA A 34 -2.64 16.64 -20.64
CA ALA A 34 -3.23 18.00 -20.70
C ALA A 34 -4.63 18.00 -21.32
N SER A 35 -4.81 17.30 -22.45
CA SER A 35 -6.11 17.20 -23.13
C SER A 35 -7.19 16.52 -22.27
N LEU A 36 -6.82 15.47 -21.51
CA LEU A 36 -7.74 14.79 -20.61
C LEU A 36 -8.01 15.60 -19.34
N SER A 37 -7.04 16.36 -18.84
CA SER A 37 -7.23 17.30 -17.73
C SER A 37 -8.23 18.42 -18.10
N GLN A 38 -8.11 18.97 -19.30
CA GLN A 38 -9.07 19.96 -19.81
C GLN A 38 -10.47 19.36 -20.00
N LEU A 39 -10.54 18.12 -20.51
CA LEU A 39 -11.82 17.41 -20.63
C LEU A 39 -12.48 17.20 -19.27
N LYS A 40 -11.73 16.67 -18.31
CA LYS A 40 -12.21 16.43 -16.93
C LYS A 40 -12.77 17.71 -16.34
N ARG A 41 -11.98 18.80 -16.33
CA ARG A 41 -12.39 20.12 -15.80
C ARG A 41 -13.65 20.63 -16.48
N ARG A 42 -13.76 20.54 -17.81
CA ARG A 42 -14.96 20.94 -18.53
C ARG A 42 -16.21 20.15 -18.12
N LEU A 43 -16.08 18.84 -17.91
CA LEU A 43 -17.20 18.00 -17.47
C LEU A 43 -17.61 18.35 -16.04
N GLU A 44 -16.65 18.64 -15.14
CA GLU A 44 -16.90 19.09 -13.77
C GLU A 44 -17.65 20.44 -13.74
N GLU A 45 -17.24 21.40 -14.57
CA GLU A 45 -17.88 22.72 -14.68
C GLU A 45 -19.30 22.64 -15.28
N GLN A 46 -19.61 21.61 -16.05
CA GLN A 46 -20.86 21.45 -16.78
C GLN A 46 -21.75 20.30 -16.26
N VAL A 47 -21.42 19.74 -15.11
CA VAL A 47 -22.10 18.53 -14.60
C VAL A 47 -23.59 18.73 -14.35
N ASP A 48 -24.01 19.92 -13.96
CA ASP A 48 -25.40 20.28 -13.68
C ASP A 48 -26.14 20.94 -14.87
N ASP A 49 -25.44 21.17 -16.00
CA ASP A 49 -26.05 21.71 -17.22
C ASP A 49 -26.70 20.58 -18.03
N GLU A 50 -28.04 20.58 -18.04
CA GLU A 50 -28.82 19.59 -18.81
C GLU A 50 -28.61 19.67 -20.34
N LYS A 51 -28.11 20.79 -20.84
CA LYS A 51 -27.82 21.02 -22.26
C LYS A 51 -26.39 20.67 -22.66
N ALA A 52 -25.55 20.36 -21.68
CA ALA A 52 -24.16 19.99 -21.92
C ALA A 52 -24.04 18.68 -22.72
N ARG A 53 -23.09 18.67 -23.67
CA ARG A 53 -22.97 17.57 -24.66
C ARG A 53 -22.11 16.39 -24.18
N GLY A 54 -21.56 16.39 -22.96
CA GLY A 54 -20.70 15.35 -22.50
C GLY A 54 -19.39 15.16 -23.32
N ILE A 55 -18.88 13.92 -23.40
CA ILE A 55 -17.70 13.59 -24.21
C ILE A 55 -18.06 13.42 -25.67
N ARG A 56 -17.26 13.97 -26.59
CA ARG A 56 -17.47 13.81 -28.04
C ARG A 56 -17.29 12.32 -28.43
N PRO A 57 -18.10 11.80 -29.40
CA PRO A 57 -18.06 10.38 -29.77
C PRO A 57 -16.66 9.85 -30.16
N SER A 58 -15.88 10.63 -30.92
CA SER A 58 -14.54 10.25 -31.33
C SER A 58 -13.58 10.11 -30.14
N LEU A 59 -13.72 10.98 -29.14
CA LEU A 59 -12.92 10.93 -27.93
C LEU A 59 -13.38 9.80 -27.00
N ALA A 60 -14.70 9.57 -26.88
CA ALA A 60 -15.24 8.45 -26.13
C ALA A 60 -14.73 7.12 -26.70
N GLN A 61 -14.77 6.94 -28.02
CA GLN A 61 -14.25 5.75 -28.67
C GLN A 61 -12.75 5.56 -28.41
N LYS A 62 -11.95 6.63 -28.43
CA LYS A 62 -10.51 6.56 -28.15
C LYS A 62 -10.22 6.13 -26.70
N LEU A 63 -10.98 6.65 -25.73
CA LEU A 63 -10.87 6.26 -24.33
C LEU A 63 -11.29 4.80 -24.12
N GLU A 64 -12.41 4.39 -24.71
CA GLU A 64 -12.90 3.02 -24.64
C GLU A 64 -11.91 2.01 -25.23
N GLN A 65 -11.33 2.31 -26.39
CA GLN A 65 -10.33 1.47 -27.04
C GLN A 65 -9.02 1.39 -26.21
N GLY A 66 -8.53 2.53 -25.74
CA GLY A 66 -7.30 2.58 -24.92
C GLY A 66 -7.42 1.80 -23.62
N MET A 67 -8.62 1.69 -23.06
CA MET A 67 -8.94 0.97 -21.85
C MET A 67 -9.58 -0.41 -22.10
N SER A 68 -9.52 -0.92 -23.32
CA SER A 68 -10.11 -2.22 -23.73
C SER A 68 -11.60 -2.36 -23.37
N LYS A 69 -12.34 -1.25 -23.36
CA LYS A 69 -13.78 -1.24 -23.12
C LYS A 69 -14.57 -1.46 -24.40
N ARG A 70 -15.78 -2.01 -24.26
CA ARG A 70 -16.71 -2.16 -25.40
C ARG A 70 -17.22 -0.79 -25.83
N LYS A 71 -17.47 -0.62 -27.12
CA LYS A 71 -18.06 0.60 -27.69
C LYS A 71 -19.35 0.98 -26.96
N GLY A 72 -19.44 2.24 -26.55
CA GLY A 72 -20.59 2.80 -25.81
C GLY A 72 -20.54 2.50 -24.30
N TRP A 73 -19.40 2.08 -23.77
CA TRP A 73 -19.19 1.87 -22.34
C TRP A 73 -19.37 3.18 -21.57
N LEU A 74 -18.82 4.29 -22.03
CA LEU A 74 -18.95 5.61 -21.41
C LEU A 74 -20.40 6.13 -21.36
N ASP A 75 -21.27 5.65 -22.24
CA ASP A 75 -22.69 6.04 -22.27
C ASP A 75 -23.59 5.20 -21.34
N ARG A 76 -23.05 4.16 -20.67
CA ARG A 76 -23.79 3.28 -19.76
C ARG A 76 -23.69 3.77 -18.32
N ASP A 77 -24.69 3.40 -17.52
CA ASP A 77 -24.69 3.62 -16.09
C ASP A 77 -24.06 2.41 -15.37
N HIS A 78 -22.92 2.63 -14.72
CA HIS A 78 -22.19 1.60 -13.98
C HIS A 78 -22.41 1.68 -12.46
N SER A 79 -23.32 2.54 -11.98
CA SER A 79 -23.59 2.70 -10.54
C SER A 79 -24.04 1.39 -9.87
N LYS A 80 -24.85 0.59 -10.57
CA LYS A 80 -25.31 -0.71 -10.06
C LYS A 80 -24.18 -1.76 -10.00
N ASP A 81 -23.21 -1.69 -10.89
CA ASP A 81 -22.06 -2.58 -10.88
C ASP A 81 -21.14 -2.23 -9.70
N GLN A 82 -20.99 -0.93 -9.41
CA GLN A 82 -20.28 -0.43 -8.23
C GLN A 82 -21.01 -0.76 -6.92
N GLU A 83 -22.34 -0.57 -6.86
CA GLU A 83 -23.14 -0.96 -5.70
C GLU A 83 -23.05 -2.46 -5.42
N LYS A 84 -23.02 -3.29 -6.48
CA LYS A 84 -22.89 -4.74 -6.34
C LYS A 84 -21.49 -5.14 -5.86
N ALA A 85 -20.45 -4.49 -6.37
CA ALA A 85 -19.08 -4.69 -5.92
C ALA A 85 -18.92 -4.27 -4.45
N ALA A 86 -19.40 -3.08 -4.08
CA ALA A 86 -19.39 -2.58 -2.71
C ALA A 86 -20.27 -3.43 -1.76
N ALA A 87 -21.39 -3.98 -2.24
CA ALA A 87 -22.23 -4.90 -1.45
C ALA A 87 -21.54 -6.25 -1.24
N GLN A 88 -20.80 -6.75 -2.22
CA GLN A 88 -19.99 -7.97 -2.09
C GLN A 88 -18.84 -7.76 -1.10
N GLU A 89 -18.18 -6.59 -1.15
CA GLU A 89 -17.12 -6.20 -0.23
C GLU A 89 -17.64 -6.07 1.22
N ARG A 90 -18.79 -5.41 1.43
CA ARG A 90 -19.48 -5.32 2.72
C ARG A 90 -19.99 -6.67 3.24
N ALA A 91 -20.43 -7.57 2.35
CA ALA A 91 -20.84 -8.90 2.72
C ALA A 91 -19.64 -9.77 3.16
N ALA A 92 -18.50 -9.62 2.51
CA ALA A 92 -17.24 -10.23 2.92
C ALA A 92 -16.73 -9.68 4.27
N GLU A 93 -16.85 -8.37 4.47
CA GLU A 93 -16.55 -7.70 5.75
C GLU A 93 -17.48 -8.15 6.89
N ALA A 94 -18.79 -8.25 6.63
CA ALA A 94 -19.77 -8.70 7.62
C ALA A 94 -19.60 -10.19 7.98
N ALA A 95 -19.26 -11.03 7.00
CA ALA A 95 -18.93 -12.44 7.25
C ALA A 95 -17.68 -12.57 8.14
N ASN A 96 -16.68 -11.69 7.95
CA ASN A 96 -15.47 -11.64 8.79
C ASN A 96 -15.77 -11.15 10.22
N LEU A 97 -16.68 -10.19 10.41
CA LEU A 97 -17.10 -9.70 11.74
C LEU A 97 -17.85 -10.75 12.55
N THR A 98 -18.63 -11.61 11.92
CA THR A 98 -19.41 -12.65 12.60
C THR A 98 -18.53 -13.79 13.13
N LEU A 99 -17.35 -14.01 12.52
CA LEU A 99 -16.36 -15.00 12.98
C LEU A 99 -15.59 -14.55 14.24
N ILE A 100 -15.53 -13.25 14.54
CA ILE A 100 -14.81 -12.70 15.70
C ILE A 100 -15.62 -12.79 17.00
N GLN A 101 -16.93 -13.07 16.96
CA GLN A 101 -17.80 -13.14 18.15
C GLN A 101 -18.01 -14.55 18.71
N GLY A 102 -17.38 -15.57 18.17
CA GLY A 102 -17.40 -16.95 18.69
C GLY A 102 -16.24 -17.19 19.66
N GLY A 103 -16.57 -17.47 20.92
CA GLY A 103 -15.71 -17.57 22.09
C GLY A 103 -14.43 -18.42 21.94
N MET A 104 -13.46 -18.15 22.84
CA MET A 104 -12.15 -18.80 22.95
C MET A 104 -12.23 -20.33 23.08
N PRO A 105 -11.51 -21.12 22.27
CA PRO A 105 -11.30 -22.55 22.52
C PRO A 105 -10.16 -22.78 23.54
N SER A 106 -10.29 -23.87 24.31
CA SER A 106 -9.32 -24.32 25.30
C SER A 106 -8.02 -24.87 24.69
N GLU A 107 -6.94 -24.88 25.48
CA GLU A 107 -5.55 -25.18 25.09
C GLU A 107 -5.24 -26.58 24.52
N ASN A 108 -6.21 -27.44 24.21
CA ASN A 108 -5.97 -28.83 23.84
C ASN A 108 -6.49 -29.32 22.48
N ASP A 109 -7.00 -28.43 21.62
CA ASP A 109 -7.46 -28.80 20.29
C ASP A 109 -6.47 -28.33 19.20
N VAL A 110 -5.45 -29.13 18.92
CA VAL A 110 -4.58 -28.96 17.75
C VAL A 110 -5.27 -29.58 16.52
N ALA A 111 -6.16 -28.83 15.88
CA ALA A 111 -6.65 -29.13 14.54
C ALA A 111 -5.67 -28.56 13.49
N PRO A 112 -5.54 -29.17 12.29
CA PRO A 112 -4.64 -28.68 11.24
C PRO A 112 -5.06 -27.28 10.80
N ILE A 113 -4.09 -26.38 10.73
CA ILE A 113 -4.23 -24.96 10.40
C ILE A 113 -4.88 -24.85 9.02
N ALA A 114 -6.17 -24.54 8.97
CA ALA A 114 -6.79 -23.95 7.80
C ALA A 114 -6.11 -22.60 7.57
N THR A 115 -5.53 -22.40 6.41
CA THR A 115 -4.88 -21.16 5.97
C THR A 115 -5.93 -20.08 5.76
N GLU A 116 -6.49 -19.54 6.84
CA GLU A 116 -7.05 -18.20 6.80
C GLU A 116 -5.87 -17.24 6.73
N GLY A 117 -5.82 -16.43 5.66
CA GLY A 117 -4.68 -15.58 5.32
C GLY A 117 -4.27 -14.68 6.49
N ARG A 118 -2.98 -14.33 6.56
CA ARG A 118 -2.40 -13.43 7.57
C ARG A 118 -2.85 -11.97 7.32
N TYR A 119 -4.15 -11.75 7.43
CA TYR A 119 -4.80 -10.46 7.27
C TYR A 119 -5.11 -9.84 8.64
N VAL A 120 -4.82 -8.55 8.78
CA VAL A 120 -5.11 -7.77 9.98
C VAL A 120 -5.55 -6.36 9.63
N SER A 121 -6.35 -5.75 10.50
CA SER A 121 -6.67 -4.33 10.46
C SER A 121 -6.35 -3.72 11.81
N VAL A 122 -5.50 -2.68 11.82
CA VAL A 122 -5.07 -1.97 13.03
C VAL A 122 -5.45 -0.51 12.89
N THR A 123 -6.16 0.02 13.89
CA THR A 123 -6.48 1.44 13.98
C THR A 123 -5.80 2.04 15.19
N ARG A 124 -5.08 3.14 15.00
CA ARG A 124 -4.41 3.92 16.06
C ARG A 124 -4.84 5.37 15.94
N ASN A 125 -5.45 5.90 17.00
CA ASN A 125 -5.89 7.28 17.08
C ASN A 125 -5.20 7.96 18.24
N THR A 126 -4.60 9.13 17.98
CA THR A 126 -4.00 10.04 18.96
C THR A 126 -4.63 11.43 18.82
N SER A 127 -4.12 12.42 19.55
CA SER A 127 -4.47 13.82 19.31
C SER A 127 -3.87 14.40 18.03
N GLU A 128 -2.83 13.76 17.49
CA GLU A 128 -2.03 14.21 16.35
C GLU A 128 -2.42 13.50 15.06
N THR A 129 -2.75 12.20 15.14
CA THR A 129 -3.02 11.35 13.98
C THR A 129 -4.19 10.40 14.19
N GLN A 130 -4.90 10.08 13.10
CA GLN A 130 -5.91 9.02 13.02
C GLN A 130 -5.50 8.11 11.88
N ILE A 131 -5.09 6.87 12.21
CA ILE A 131 -4.48 5.94 11.23
C ILE A 131 -5.22 4.62 11.25
N THR A 132 -5.50 4.09 10.07
CA THR A 132 -5.93 2.71 9.87
C THR A 132 -4.98 2.04 8.88
N VAL A 133 -4.43 0.90 9.27
CA VAL A 133 -3.59 0.02 8.44
C VAL A 133 -4.30 -1.30 8.27
N GLN A 134 -4.55 -1.70 7.03
CA GLN A 134 -4.99 -3.06 6.67
C GLN A 134 -3.83 -3.74 5.96
N LEU A 135 -3.46 -4.92 6.42
CA LEU A 135 -2.31 -5.67 5.93
C LEU A 135 -2.69 -7.11 5.68
N ASN A 136 -2.36 -7.61 4.49
CA ASN A 136 -2.38 -9.03 4.15
C ASN A 136 -0.98 -9.47 3.73
N LEU A 137 -0.34 -10.31 4.54
CA LEU A 137 1.01 -10.83 4.24
C LEU A 137 1.03 -11.85 3.10
N ASP A 138 -0.13 -12.44 2.77
CA ASP A 138 -0.31 -13.42 1.70
C ASP A 138 -0.98 -12.79 0.47
N GLY A 139 -0.76 -11.49 0.28
CA GLY A 139 -1.35 -10.68 -0.78
C GLY A 139 -0.70 -10.83 -2.15
N SER A 140 -1.08 -9.94 -3.05
CA SER A 140 -0.63 -9.87 -4.44
C SER A 140 0.18 -8.61 -4.79
N GLY A 141 0.42 -7.74 -3.81
CA GLY A 141 1.14 -6.48 -3.98
C GLY A 141 0.24 -5.29 -4.32
N ILE A 142 -1.02 -5.34 -3.88
CA ILE A 142 -1.95 -4.24 -4.06
C ILE A 142 -1.74 -3.22 -2.93
N GLY A 143 -1.48 -1.96 -3.31
CA GLY A 143 -1.31 -0.84 -2.37
C GLY A 143 -2.39 0.21 -2.56
N ARG A 144 -2.93 0.74 -1.44
CA ARG A 144 -3.81 1.92 -1.40
C ARG A 144 -3.32 2.83 -0.27
N PHE A 145 -3.00 4.08 -0.60
CA PHE A 145 -2.39 5.00 0.35
C PHE A 145 -3.04 6.37 0.26
N ASP A 146 -3.51 6.87 1.40
CA ASP A 146 -4.03 8.22 1.58
C ASP A 146 -3.50 8.75 2.91
N THR A 147 -2.22 9.15 2.91
CA THR A 147 -1.54 9.65 4.12
C THR A 147 -1.48 11.17 4.18
N GLY A 148 -1.82 11.86 3.08
CA GLY A 148 -1.61 13.29 2.92
C GLY A 148 -0.16 13.67 2.61
N VAL A 149 0.78 12.71 2.60
CA VAL A 149 2.21 12.89 2.28
C VAL A 149 2.55 12.11 1.00
N PRO A 150 2.44 12.72 -0.19
CA PRO A 150 2.47 11.98 -1.47
C PRO A 150 3.75 11.21 -1.74
N PHE A 151 4.90 11.68 -1.21
CA PHE A 151 6.15 10.94 -1.37
C PHE A 151 6.21 9.70 -0.47
N LEU A 152 5.63 9.76 0.73
CA LEU A 152 5.47 8.60 1.58
C LEU A 152 4.53 7.56 0.94
N ASP A 153 3.40 8.00 0.35
CA ASP A 153 2.48 7.10 -0.37
C ASP A 153 3.22 6.33 -1.47
N HIS A 154 4.09 7.02 -2.23
CA HIS A 154 4.92 6.39 -3.23
C HIS A 154 5.91 5.38 -2.65
N MET A 155 6.50 5.66 -1.48
CA MET A 155 7.42 4.74 -0.80
C MET A 155 6.69 3.51 -0.24
N LEU A 156 5.52 3.68 0.34
CA LEU A 156 4.68 2.59 0.84
C LEU A 156 4.22 1.66 -0.29
N ASP A 157 3.92 2.21 -1.50
CA ASP A 157 3.61 1.39 -2.69
C ASP A 157 4.81 0.51 -3.10
N GLN A 158 6.05 0.96 -2.88
CA GLN A 158 7.21 0.10 -3.12
C GLN A 158 7.26 -1.09 -2.16
N ILE A 159 6.89 -0.89 -0.89
CA ILE A 159 6.80 -1.99 0.10
C ILE A 159 5.75 -3.00 -0.33
N ALA A 160 4.52 -2.56 -0.61
CA ALA A 160 3.42 -3.44 -1.01
C ALA A 160 3.77 -4.24 -2.28
N ARG A 161 4.17 -3.53 -3.33
CA ARG A 161 4.42 -4.10 -4.66
C ARG A 161 5.58 -5.08 -4.68
N HIS A 162 6.71 -4.73 -4.06
CA HIS A 162 7.90 -5.58 -4.04
C HIS A 162 7.85 -6.65 -2.94
N GLY A 163 7.04 -6.40 -1.89
CA GLY A 163 6.75 -7.36 -0.84
C GLY A 163 5.72 -8.40 -1.23
N LEU A 164 4.94 -8.18 -2.32
CA LEU A 164 3.75 -8.95 -2.68
C LEU A 164 2.78 -9.10 -1.50
N ILE A 165 2.68 -8.05 -0.68
CA ILE A 165 1.70 -7.91 0.39
C ILE A 165 0.62 -6.93 -0.06
N ASP A 166 -0.63 -7.14 0.37
CA ASP A 166 -1.63 -6.11 0.17
C ASP A 166 -1.62 -5.18 1.37
N LEU A 167 -1.57 -3.88 1.10
CA LEU A 167 -1.38 -2.86 2.14
C LEU A 167 -2.25 -1.64 1.83
N ASP A 168 -3.18 -1.36 2.74
CA ASP A 168 -4.06 -0.19 2.70
C ASP A 168 -3.78 0.69 3.91
N ILE A 169 -3.40 1.95 3.70
CA ILE A 169 -3.09 2.90 4.78
C ILE A 169 -3.83 4.20 4.54
N VAL A 170 -4.70 4.54 5.49
CA VAL A 170 -5.35 5.84 5.55
C VAL A 170 -4.89 6.55 6.81
N CYS A 171 -4.42 7.78 6.64
CA CYS A 171 -3.98 8.63 7.75
C CYS A 171 -4.56 10.03 7.63
N LYS A 172 -5.06 10.56 8.74
CA LYS A 172 -5.40 11.97 8.90
C LYS A 172 -4.53 12.53 10.02
N GLY A 173 -3.44 13.18 9.64
CA GLY A 173 -2.47 13.79 10.56
C GLY A 173 -2.59 15.30 10.63
N ASP A 174 -1.83 15.87 11.55
CA ASP A 174 -1.72 17.33 11.82
C ASP A 174 -0.68 18.01 10.89
N LEU A 175 -0.75 17.71 9.58
CA LEU A 175 0.16 18.19 8.52
C LEU A 175 0.32 19.72 8.45
N HIS A 176 -0.50 20.47 9.17
CA HIS A 176 -0.34 21.93 9.31
C HIS A 176 0.86 22.31 10.21
N ILE A 177 1.36 21.36 11.01
CA ILE A 177 2.60 21.49 11.78
C ILE A 177 3.78 21.10 10.89
N ASP A 178 3.91 19.80 10.58
CA ASP A 178 4.82 19.21 9.61
C ASP A 178 4.41 17.73 9.32
N ASP A 179 5.24 16.99 8.59
CA ASP A 179 4.95 15.60 8.24
C ASP A 179 5.43 14.60 9.32
N HIS A 180 6.12 15.04 10.40
CA HIS A 180 6.82 14.17 11.35
C HIS A 180 5.87 13.17 12.04
N HIS A 181 4.85 13.67 12.74
CA HIS A 181 3.91 12.82 13.47
C HIS A 181 3.20 11.81 12.55
N THR A 182 2.86 12.24 11.33
CA THR A 182 2.23 11.38 10.33
C THR A 182 3.15 10.22 9.92
N VAL A 183 4.41 10.52 9.61
CA VAL A 183 5.37 9.53 9.11
C VAL A 183 5.77 8.55 10.21
N GLU A 184 6.08 9.03 11.40
CA GLU A 184 6.43 8.20 12.56
C GLU A 184 5.27 7.27 12.95
N ASP A 185 4.07 7.83 13.10
CA ASP A 185 2.88 7.12 13.55
C ASP A 185 2.40 6.06 12.54
N ILE A 186 2.59 6.29 11.24
CA ILE A 186 2.37 5.27 10.21
C ILE A 186 3.38 4.12 10.39
N GLY A 187 4.65 4.41 10.64
CA GLY A 187 5.67 3.41 10.98
C GLY A 187 5.28 2.56 12.19
N ILE A 188 4.84 3.20 13.27
CA ILE A 188 4.34 2.56 14.50
C ILE A 188 3.15 1.62 14.17
N THR A 189 2.14 2.14 13.48
CA THR A 189 0.90 1.39 13.21
C THR A 189 1.15 0.21 12.27
N LEU A 190 1.99 0.40 11.25
CA LEU A 190 2.42 -0.69 10.36
C LEU A 190 3.24 -1.74 11.11
N GLY A 191 4.11 -1.32 12.05
CA GLY A 191 4.84 -2.24 12.93
C GLY A 191 3.91 -3.10 13.80
N GLN A 192 2.86 -2.51 14.36
CA GLN A 192 1.81 -3.21 15.11
C GLN A 192 1.07 -4.21 14.22
N ALA A 193 0.69 -3.80 13.02
CA ALA A 193 0.03 -4.67 12.05
C ALA A 193 0.90 -5.86 11.64
N LEU A 194 2.18 -5.64 11.35
CA LEU A 194 3.15 -6.71 11.06
C LEU A 194 3.28 -7.70 12.21
N LYS A 195 3.43 -7.21 13.44
CA LYS A 195 3.51 -8.07 14.63
C LYS A 195 2.27 -8.94 14.79
N GLN A 196 1.10 -8.35 14.61
CA GLN A 196 -0.17 -9.07 14.73
C GLN A 196 -0.36 -10.09 13.61
N ALA A 197 -0.07 -9.73 12.34
CA ALA A 197 -0.20 -10.62 11.20
C ALA A 197 0.77 -11.81 11.24
N LEU A 198 1.97 -11.62 11.79
CA LEU A 198 2.99 -12.67 11.97
C LEU A 198 2.62 -13.71 13.03
N GLY A 199 1.74 -13.36 13.97
CA GLY A 199 1.33 -14.27 15.03
C GLY A 199 2.51 -14.91 15.78
N ASN A 200 2.49 -16.24 15.90
CA ASN A 200 3.53 -17.01 16.58
C ASN A 200 4.81 -17.25 15.76
N LYS A 201 4.83 -16.85 14.49
CA LYS A 201 5.98 -16.98 13.58
C LYS A 201 6.40 -18.42 13.28
N MET A 202 5.53 -19.41 13.48
CA MET A 202 5.86 -20.81 13.18
C MET A 202 5.92 -21.04 11.66
N GLY A 203 6.89 -21.81 11.23
CA GLY A 203 7.01 -22.25 9.84
C GLY A 203 7.49 -21.19 8.84
N ILE A 204 7.75 -19.95 9.27
CA ILE A 204 8.29 -18.91 8.39
C ILE A 204 9.81 -19.01 8.23
N ARG A 205 10.36 -18.38 7.18
CA ARG A 205 11.82 -18.30 6.97
C ARG A 205 12.53 -17.45 8.02
N ARG A 206 11.83 -16.47 8.61
CA ARG A 206 12.32 -15.57 9.66
C ARG A 206 13.32 -14.52 9.19
N TYR A 207 14.30 -14.90 8.37
CA TYR A 207 15.34 -14.00 7.85
C TYR A 207 15.04 -13.61 6.43
N GLY A 208 15.23 -12.32 6.11
CA GLY A 208 15.13 -11.83 4.77
C GLY A 208 16.22 -10.83 4.41
N HIS A 209 16.63 -10.82 3.16
CA HIS A 209 17.58 -9.85 2.67
C HIS A 209 17.34 -9.54 1.19
N ALA A 210 17.73 -8.35 0.78
CA ALA A 210 17.72 -7.97 -0.63
C ALA A 210 18.77 -6.90 -0.94
N TYR A 211 19.31 -6.98 -2.13
CA TYR A 211 20.06 -5.91 -2.79
C TYR A 211 19.21 -5.40 -3.94
N VAL A 212 18.92 -4.11 -3.97
CA VAL A 212 18.09 -3.53 -5.03
C VAL A 212 18.79 -2.32 -5.63
N PRO A 213 19.08 -2.35 -6.94
CA PRO A 213 19.57 -1.19 -7.68
C PRO A 213 18.42 -0.36 -8.24
N LEU A 214 18.66 0.91 -8.42
CA LEU A 214 17.91 1.83 -9.28
C LEU A 214 18.89 2.80 -9.89
N ASP A 215 19.14 2.67 -11.18
CA ASP A 215 20.18 3.40 -11.91
C ASP A 215 21.54 3.36 -11.16
N GLU A 216 22.01 4.49 -10.65
CA GLU A 216 23.28 4.62 -9.93
C GLU A 216 23.19 4.28 -8.43
N ALA A 217 21.97 4.16 -7.89
CA ALA A 217 21.75 3.84 -6.47
C ALA A 217 21.68 2.33 -6.24
N LEU A 218 22.19 1.89 -5.11
CA LEU A 218 22.15 0.49 -4.67
C LEU A 218 21.99 0.46 -3.16
N SER A 219 20.93 -0.18 -2.68
CA SER A 219 20.72 -0.41 -1.25
C SER A 219 20.68 -1.89 -0.92
N ARG A 220 21.09 -2.20 0.30
CA ARG A 220 20.99 -3.50 0.94
C ARG A 220 20.08 -3.39 2.17
N VAL A 221 19.14 -4.31 2.29
CA VAL A 221 18.30 -4.47 3.49
C VAL A 221 18.42 -5.91 3.98
N VAL A 222 18.60 -6.08 5.28
CA VAL A 222 18.63 -7.39 5.96
C VAL A 222 17.76 -7.29 7.20
N LEU A 223 16.88 -8.26 7.42
CA LEU A 223 16.02 -8.29 8.60
C LEU A 223 15.92 -9.67 9.25
N ASP A 224 15.67 -9.65 10.55
CA ASP A 224 15.35 -10.82 11.37
C ASP A 224 14.06 -10.55 12.15
N LEU A 225 13.04 -11.38 11.98
CA LEU A 225 11.79 -11.33 12.74
C LEU A 225 12.00 -11.90 14.17
N SER A 226 13.04 -11.42 14.82
CA SER A 226 13.67 -11.97 16.05
C SER A 226 12.82 -11.86 17.32
N GLY A 227 11.80 -10.97 17.35
CA GLY A 227 11.11 -10.58 18.59
C GLY A 227 11.87 -9.54 19.42
N ARG A 228 13.01 -9.04 18.94
CA ARG A 228 13.83 -8.00 19.59
C ARG A 228 14.03 -6.84 18.64
N PRO A 229 13.58 -5.61 18.99
CA PRO A 229 13.75 -4.46 18.14
C PRO A 229 15.23 -4.05 18.07
N GLY A 230 15.67 -3.67 16.87
CA GLY A 230 16.99 -3.12 16.64
C GLY A 230 17.07 -2.56 15.23
N LEU A 231 17.49 -1.31 15.09
CA LEU A 231 17.66 -0.64 13.81
C LEU A 231 19.11 -0.19 13.63
N GLU A 232 19.73 -0.64 12.55
CA GLU A 232 20.96 -0.09 12.01
C GLU A 232 20.64 0.61 10.70
N TYR A 233 20.72 1.94 10.70
CA TYR A 233 20.31 2.78 9.60
C TYR A 233 21.51 3.58 9.06
N ASN A 234 22.04 3.14 7.93
CA ASN A 234 23.25 3.68 7.32
C ASN A 234 22.93 4.26 5.93
N ILE A 235 22.29 5.43 5.92
CA ILE A 235 21.99 6.17 4.70
C ILE A 235 22.48 7.60 4.86
N GLU A 236 23.35 8.04 3.94
CA GLU A 236 23.75 9.43 3.80
C GLU A 236 23.05 10.01 2.55
N PHE A 237 21.97 10.74 2.77
CA PHE A 237 21.29 11.40 1.65
C PHE A 237 22.08 12.55 1.09
N THR A 238 22.07 12.68 -0.23
CA THR A 238 22.78 13.76 -0.93
C THR A 238 22.14 15.14 -0.79
N ARG A 239 20.94 15.20 -0.23
CA ARG A 239 20.18 16.44 0.04
C ARG A 239 19.16 16.17 1.16
N ALA A 240 18.78 17.22 1.88
CA ALA A 240 17.82 17.13 2.98
C ALA A 240 16.36 16.95 2.54
N MET A 241 16.01 17.31 1.30
CA MET A 241 14.64 17.29 0.82
C MET A 241 14.51 16.55 -0.51
N ILE A 242 13.43 15.77 -0.65
CA ILE A 242 12.99 15.20 -1.93
C ILE A 242 11.61 15.81 -2.25
N GLY A 243 11.59 16.79 -3.16
CA GLY A 243 10.40 17.62 -3.33
C GLY A 243 10.12 18.41 -2.05
N ARG A 244 9.02 18.09 -1.36
CA ARG A 244 8.64 18.69 -0.06
C ARG A 244 8.90 17.76 1.13
N PHE A 245 9.33 16.53 0.89
CA PHE A 245 9.54 15.52 1.91
C PHE A 245 10.94 15.63 2.52
N ASP A 246 11.02 15.74 3.84
CA ASP A 246 12.27 15.73 4.59
C ASP A 246 12.82 14.29 4.69
N VAL A 247 14.07 14.09 4.27
CA VAL A 247 14.68 12.75 4.25
C VAL A 247 14.96 12.18 5.63
N ASP A 248 15.05 13.02 6.66
CA ASP A 248 15.28 12.56 8.03
C ASP A 248 14.08 11.77 8.57
N LEU A 249 12.88 12.02 8.03
CA LEU A 249 11.66 11.30 8.39
C LEU A 249 11.67 9.80 8.02
N PHE A 250 12.54 9.37 7.11
CA PHE A 250 12.68 7.94 6.83
C PHE A 250 13.24 7.18 8.04
N SER A 251 14.16 7.77 8.78
CA SER A 251 14.66 7.16 10.01
C SER A 251 13.56 7.00 11.05
N GLU A 252 12.71 7.99 11.21
CA GLU A 252 11.58 7.97 12.14
C GLU A 252 10.54 6.90 11.76
N PHE A 253 10.23 6.81 10.46
CA PHE A 253 9.39 5.72 9.94
C PHE A 253 9.93 4.34 10.31
N PHE A 254 11.22 4.07 10.04
CA PHE A 254 11.81 2.78 10.31
C PHE A 254 12.00 2.52 11.81
N HIS A 255 12.28 3.53 12.64
CA HIS A 255 12.28 3.42 14.10
C HIS A 255 10.91 3.02 14.64
N GLY A 256 9.85 3.72 14.23
CA GLY A 256 8.47 3.38 14.58
C GLY A 256 8.13 1.94 14.18
N LEU A 257 8.42 1.56 12.93
CA LEU A 257 8.17 0.23 12.40
C LEU A 257 8.91 -0.87 13.19
N VAL A 258 10.22 -0.72 13.42
CA VAL A 258 11.07 -1.73 14.06
C VAL A 258 10.66 -1.94 15.51
N ASN A 259 10.45 -0.86 16.26
CA ASN A 259 10.08 -0.92 17.67
C ASN A 259 8.75 -1.62 17.91
N HIS A 260 7.79 -1.52 16.98
CA HIS A 260 6.46 -2.07 17.15
C HIS A 260 6.25 -3.42 16.46
N SER A 261 7.02 -3.74 15.42
CA SER A 261 7.06 -5.08 14.82
C SER A 261 7.96 -6.06 15.58
N MET A 262 8.85 -5.55 16.45
CA MET A 262 9.83 -6.33 17.20
C MET A 262 10.80 -7.07 16.27
N MET A 263 11.20 -6.44 15.15
CA MET A 263 12.22 -6.98 14.24
C MET A 263 13.60 -6.36 14.51
N THR A 264 14.64 -7.04 14.07
CA THR A 264 15.96 -6.44 13.85
C THR A 264 16.08 -6.09 12.38
N LEU A 265 16.47 -4.86 12.06
CA LEU A 265 16.53 -4.35 10.68
C LEU A 265 17.85 -3.60 10.44
N HIS A 266 18.55 -3.99 9.39
CA HIS A 266 19.74 -3.30 8.90
C HIS A 266 19.47 -2.73 7.52
N ILE A 267 19.71 -1.44 7.34
CA ILE A 267 19.53 -0.70 6.10
C ILE A 267 20.83 0.00 5.74
N ASP A 268 21.38 -0.34 4.59
CA ASP A 268 22.58 0.30 4.06
C ASP A 268 22.30 0.83 2.64
N ASN A 269 22.52 2.12 2.41
CA ASN A 269 22.66 2.64 1.07
C ASN A 269 24.14 2.58 0.66
N LEU A 270 24.47 1.61 -0.18
CA LEU A 270 25.85 1.33 -0.58
C LEU A 270 26.37 2.34 -1.61
N ARG A 271 25.49 2.88 -2.43
CA ARG A 271 25.76 3.85 -3.49
C ARG A 271 24.50 4.64 -3.81
N GLY A 272 24.66 5.87 -4.24
CA GLY A 272 23.57 6.71 -4.76
C GLY A 272 24.01 8.17 -4.82
N LYS A 273 23.52 8.88 -5.81
CA LYS A 273 23.71 10.33 -5.97
C LYS A 273 22.40 11.09 -5.99
N ASN A 274 21.33 10.43 -6.39
CA ASN A 274 19.98 10.98 -6.39
C ASN A 274 19.25 10.50 -5.13
N ALA A 275 18.86 11.42 -4.24
CA ALA A 275 18.19 11.08 -2.97
C ALA A 275 16.87 10.31 -3.18
N HIS A 276 16.12 10.59 -4.24
CA HIS A 276 14.92 9.82 -4.60
C HIS A 276 15.29 8.35 -4.90
N HIS A 277 16.33 8.12 -5.71
CA HIS A 277 16.79 6.76 -6.03
C HIS A 277 17.33 6.05 -4.79
N GLN A 278 18.04 6.76 -3.89
CA GLN A 278 18.50 6.21 -2.62
C GLN A 278 17.30 5.74 -1.77
N ALA A 279 16.28 6.58 -1.57
CA ALA A 279 15.08 6.23 -0.81
C ALA A 279 14.33 5.07 -1.47
N GLU A 280 14.05 5.15 -2.76
CA GLU A 280 13.25 4.13 -3.46
C GLU A 280 13.94 2.76 -3.46
N THR A 281 15.27 2.69 -3.59
CA THR A 281 16.01 1.42 -3.49
C THR A 281 15.89 0.79 -2.10
N VAL A 282 15.84 1.60 -1.05
CA VAL A 282 15.64 1.13 0.33
C VAL A 282 14.27 0.51 0.52
N PHE A 283 13.21 1.21 0.13
CA PHE A 283 11.83 0.72 0.29
C PHE A 283 11.56 -0.52 -0.56
N LYS A 284 12.08 -0.58 -1.79
CA LYS A 284 12.05 -1.80 -2.62
C LYS A 284 12.80 -2.96 -1.99
N ALA A 285 14.00 -2.71 -1.46
CA ALA A 285 14.81 -3.73 -0.80
C ALA A 285 14.14 -4.23 0.49
N PHE A 286 13.53 -3.32 1.27
CA PHE A 286 12.76 -3.69 2.45
C PHE A 286 11.57 -4.57 2.09
N GLY A 287 10.74 -4.19 1.10
CA GLY A 287 9.63 -5.01 0.63
C GLY A 287 10.07 -6.43 0.24
N ARG A 288 11.15 -6.55 -0.55
CA ARG A 288 11.69 -7.86 -0.94
C ARG A 288 12.25 -8.68 0.22
N ALA A 289 12.96 -8.04 1.14
CA ALA A 289 13.49 -8.70 2.34
C ALA A 289 12.34 -9.17 3.25
N LEU A 290 11.31 -8.33 3.44
CA LEU A 290 10.12 -8.67 4.20
C LEU A 290 9.41 -9.88 3.60
N ARG A 291 9.15 -9.87 2.29
CA ARG A 291 8.57 -11.00 1.58
C ARG A 291 9.32 -12.29 1.87
N MET A 292 10.65 -12.28 1.71
CA MET A 292 11.48 -13.45 1.98
C MET A 292 11.33 -13.95 3.42
N ALA A 293 11.31 -13.04 4.40
CA ALA A 293 11.25 -13.40 5.80
C ALA A 293 9.91 -13.98 6.25
N VAL A 294 8.80 -13.46 5.67
CA VAL A 294 7.44 -13.89 6.03
C VAL A 294 6.96 -15.12 5.26
N GLU A 295 7.63 -15.50 4.16
CA GLU A 295 7.29 -16.71 3.40
C GLU A 295 7.39 -17.95 4.29
N TYR A 296 6.46 -18.88 4.12
CA TYR A 296 6.55 -20.19 4.76
C TYR A 296 7.68 -21.01 4.12
N ASP A 297 8.42 -21.73 4.96
CA ASP A 297 9.39 -22.73 4.54
C ASP A 297 8.79 -24.11 4.80
N GLU A 298 8.52 -24.88 3.75
CA GLU A 298 7.92 -26.22 3.85
C GLU A 298 8.74 -27.15 4.77
N ARG A 299 10.08 -27.00 4.80
CA ARG A 299 10.98 -27.78 5.65
C ARG A 299 10.89 -27.38 7.13
N MET A 300 10.34 -26.21 7.40
CA MET A 300 10.10 -25.65 8.74
C MET A 300 8.64 -25.78 9.19
N SER A 301 7.78 -26.47 8.42
CA SER A 301 6.37 -26.65 8.74
C SER A 301 6.18 -27.15 10.18
N GLY A 302 5.36 -26.46 10.96
CA GLY A 302 5.08 -26.78 12.36
C GLY A 302 6.25 -26.58 13.32
N LYS A 303 7.37 -25.95 12.90
CA LYS A 303 8.55 -25.73 13.74
C LYS A 303 8.76 -24.23 14.01
N MET A 304 9.24 -23.92 15.19
CA MET A 304 9.73 -22.60 15.53
C MET A 304 11.12 -22.38 14.93
N PRO A 305 11.34 -21.34 14.10
CA PRO A 305 12.66 -21.06 13.51
C PRO A 305 13.60 -20.41 14.53
N SER A 306 13.77 -21.06 15.68
CA SER A 306 14.61 -20.58 16.81
C SER A 306 15.10 -21.75 17.64
N THR A 307 16.41 -21.76 17.96
CA THR A 307 16.99 -22.73 18.90
C THR A 307 16.52 -22.52 20.35
N LYS A 308 15.95 -21.34 20.66
CA LYS A 308 15.35 -21.03 21.97
C LYS A 308 13.92 -21.54 22.11
N GLY A 309 13.30 -22.07 21.04
CA GLY A 309 11.91 -22.51 21.02
C GLY A 309 10.87 -21.38 21.04
N THR A 310 11.31 -20.11 21.04
CA THR A 310 10.43 -18.92 21.00
C THR A 310 11.08 -17.78 20.21
N LEU A 311 10.25 -16.89 19.67
CA LEU A 311 10.60 -15.60 19.06
C LEU A 311 9.81 -14.43 19.70
N THR A 312 9.35 -14.64 20.91
CA THR A 312 8.82 -13.57 21.77
C THR A 312 9.92 -13.07 22.69
N ALA A 313 9.96 -11.73 22.92
CA ALA A 313 10.92 -11.12 23.87
C ALA A 313 10.56 -11.50 25.29
#